data_ff1eb4475ec3ac2139d64c197d6545f4
#
_entry.id   ff1eb4475ec3ac2139d64c197d6545f4
#
_cell.length_a   1.000
_cell.length_b   1.000
_cell.length_c   1.000
_cell.angle_alpha   90.00
_cell.angle_beta   90.00
_cell.angle_gamma   90.00
#
_symmetry.space_group_name_H-M   'P 1'
#
loop_
_entity.id
_entity.type
_entity.pdbx_description
1 polymer ?
#
loop_
_entity_poly.entity_id
_entity_poly.type
_entity_poly.pdbx_seq_one_letter_code
_entity_poly.pdbx_strand_id
1 'polypeptide(L)'
;MFFDTIKNIATNILQTKNLKEKYIFFDFFLFFCAFFCIIITRYQFCLCIQVFLQLLHTIKLIKTIYKGKNLVMKKLNILYYSLPMVCLIALMAVASLYDLQISKALADLDLGQYYSPNFFGRLFEVIGELPVYLLCGFSLCIFSVWVYLKTKQPQIATTYKGKTKTDTSKQMEKKTKVAYIILACFLLVVATAFYWVAFFKMIRYILRLHNLTTNAWLYLSQVLAAVLLCYTSVSILLAMKQQTINTLVWFAIITLATSALTNALVQGLKPIFSRLRYRAMSATYDSTFAGFTNWYQRNPNNTLTTAQTNAGLSSDIFKSFPSGHTAGAASVLSLLSLPYLFKQNKVTKILLYVLCPLYIVVVAFARIVMGAHFLSDVTMAMLIGYICYLVILTVTMHIKHKYTLKQNTNL
;
A
#
# COMPACT_ATOMS: atom_id res chain seq x y z
N MET A 1 -13.88 -27.37 6.76
CA MET A 1 -14.69 -26.56 5.83
C MET A 1 -13.91 -25.42 5.18
N PHE A 2 -13.33 -24.45 5.90
CA PHE A 2 -12.53 -23.35 5.26
C PHE A 2 -11.25 -23.87 4.58
N PHE A 3 -10.50 -24.77 5.23
CA PHE A 3 -9.31 -25.43 4.69
C PHE A 3 -9.62 -26.33 3.48
N ASP A 4 -10.77 -27.01 3.48
CA ASP A 4 -11.17 -27.88 2.38
C ASP A 4 -11.58 -27.07 1.14
N THR A 5 -12.20 -25.92 1.34
CA THR A 5 -12.53 -24.97 0.25
C THR A 5 -11.24 -24.41 -0.39
N ILE A 6 -10.23 -24.04 0.41
CA ILE A 6 -8.94 -23.58 -0.08
C ILE A 6 -8.21 -24.70 -0.82
N LYS A 7 -8.25 -25.93 -0.31
CA LYS A 7 -7.65 -27.11 -0.95
C LYS A 7 -8.28 -27.42 -2.31
N ASN A 8 -9.61 -27.31 -2.41
CA ASN A 8 -10.34 -27.52 -3.68
C ASN A 8 -10.06 -26.41 -4.72
N ILE A 9 -9.98 -25.15 -4.31
CA ILE A 9 -9.56 -24.04 -5.18
C ILE A 9 -8.12 -24.26 -5.65
N ALA A 10 -7.22 -24.68 -4.77
CA ALA A 10 -5.84 -24.99 -5.10
C ALA A 10 -5.72 -26.15 -6.08
N THR A 11 -6.52 -27.21 -5.94
CA THR A 11 -6.51 -28.38 -6.82
C THR A 11 -7.00 -28.02 -8.23
N ASN A 12 -8.02 -27.19 -8.34
CA ASN A 12 -8.53 -26.71 -9.63
C ASN A 12 -7.55 -25.79 -10.38
N ILE A 13 -6.78 -24.99 -9.64
CA ILE A 13 -5.69 -24.17 -10.19
C ILE A 13 -4.51 -25.06 -10.67
N LEU A 14 -4.28 -26.22 -10.08
CA LEU A 14 -3.17 -27.13 -10.40
C LEU A 14 -3.39 -27.94 -11.71
N GLN A 15 -4.59 -28.03 -12.23
CA GLN A 15 -4.89 -28.81 -13.46
C GLN A 15 -4.53 -28.14 -14.79
N THR A 16 -4.05 -26.90 -14.82
CA THR A 16 -3.62 -26.24 -16.06
C THR A 16 -2.11 -26.37 -16.31
N LYS A 17 -1.74 -26.68 -17.56
CA LYS A 17 -0.47 -27.21 -18.09
C LYS A 17 0.88 -26.48 -17.87
N ASN A 18 1.08 -25.57 -16.90
CA ASN A 18 2.37 -24.90 -16.69
C ASN A 18 2.81 -24.98 -15.21
N LEU A 19 3.38 -26.12 -14.83
CA LEU A 19 3.72 -26.51 -13.46
C LEU A 19 4.71 -25.57 -12.75
N LYS A 20 5.74 -25.05 -13.40
CA LYS A 20 6.80 -24.25 -12.73
C LYS A 20 6.36 -22.87 -12.24
N GLU A 21 5.40 -22.24 -12.89
CA GLU A 21 4.93 -20.89 -12.54
C GLU A 21 3.89 -20.89 -11.42
N LYS A 22 3.17 -21.98 -11.26
CA LYS A 22 2.14 -22.17 -10.23
C LYS A 22 2.71 -22.34 -8.83
N TYR A 23 3.87 -23.00 -8.71
CA TYR A 23 4.52 -23.15 -7.40
C TYR A 23 4.95 -21.81 -6.80
N ILE A 24 5.39 -20.86 -7.61
CA ILE A 24 5.83 -19.54 -7.13
C ILE A 24 4.66 -18.74 -6.52
N PHE A 25 3.51 -18.72 -7.21
CA PHE A 25 2.33 -18.01 -6.72
C PHE A 25 1.69 -18.74 -5.53
N PHE A 26 1.68 -20.07 -5.57
CA PHE A 26 1.11 -20.91 -4.52
C PHE A 26 1.96 -20.89 -3.24
N ASP A 27 3.29 -20.98 -3.35
CA ASP A 27 4.21 -20.87 -2.22
C ASP A 27 4.17 -19.46 -1.61
N PHE A 28 3.98 -18.43 -2.43
CA PHE A 28 3.83 -17.06 -1.97
C PHE A 28 2.47 -16.83 -1.30
N PHE A 29 1.41 -17.40 -1.85
CA PHE A 29 0.06 -17.37 -1.27
C PHE A 29 0.02 -18.20 0.03
N LEU A 30 0.64 -19.36 0.06
CA LEU A 30 0.80 -20.18 1.28
C LEU A 30 1.66 -19.47 2.33
N PHE A 31 2.74 -18.79 1.93
CA PHE A 31 3.53 -17.94 2.82
C PHE A 31 2.65 -16.85 3.44
N PHE A 32 1.83 -16.19 2.63
CA PHE A 32 0.92 -15.14 3.09
C PHE A 32 -0.17 -15.70 4.02
N CYS A 33 -0.78 -16.82 3.65
CA CYS A 33 -1.75 -17.51 4.50
C CYS A 33 -1.12 -18.06 5.78
N ALA A 34 0.08 -18.63 5.72
CA ALA A 34 0.82 -19.11 6.88
C ALA A 34 1.24 -17.94 7.78
N PHE A 35 1.75 -16.84 7.23
CA PHE A 35 2.06 -15.61 7.96
C PHE A 35 0.81 -15.05 8.69
N PHE A 36 -0.36 -15.09 8.03
CA PHE A 36 -1.63 -14.71 8.65
C PHE A 36 -2.10 -15.71 9.71
N CYS A 37 -2.00 -17.02 9.44
CA CYS A 37 -2.33 -18.07 10.42
C CYS A 37 -1.40 -18.01 11.63
N ILE A 38 -0.13 -17.66 11.43
CA ILE A 38 0.88 -17.54 12.48
C ILE A 38 0.61 -16.30 13.36
N ILE A 39 0.17 -15.18 12.80
CA ILE A 39 -0.28 -14.01 13.57
C ILE A 39 -1.51 -14.34 14.43
N ILE A 40 -2.35 -15.29 13.98
CA ILE A 40 -3.59 -15.69 14.65
C ILE A 40 -3.36 -16.78 15.72
N THR A 41 -2.30 -17.60 15.63
CA THR A 41 -2.04 -18.71 16.55
C THR A 41 -0.99 -18.40 17.61
N ARG A 42 -1.28 -18.83 18.84
CA ARG A 42 -0.68 -18.50 20.15
C ARG A 42 0.78 -18.88 20.42
N TYR A 43 1.63 -19.27 19.47
CA TYR A 43 2.97 -19.81 19.77
C TYR A 43 4.12 -18.84 19.41
N GLN A 44 4.66 -18.20 20.44
CA GLN A 44 5.49 -16.99 20.35
C GLN A 44 6.96 -17.18 19.96
N PHE A 45 7.59 -18.33 20.19
CA PHE A 45 9.04 -18.49 19.97
C PHE A 45 9.37 -19.25 18.68
N CYS A 46 8.58 -20.23 18.31
CA CYS A 46 8.68 -20.92 17.01
C CYS A 46 8.44 -19.99 15.82
N LEU A 47 7.74 -18.89 16.05
CA LEU A 47 7.29 -17.93 15.04
C LEU A 47 8.45 -17.20 14.36
N CYS A 48 9.38 -16.66 15.14
CA CYS A 48 10.55 -15.96 14.59
C CYS A 48 11.44 -16.89 13.78
N ILE A 49 11.59 -18.14 14.24
CA ILE A 49 12.38 -19.17 13.54
C ILE A 49 11.67 -19.63 12.26
N GLN A 50 10.36 -19.83 12.29
CA GLN A 50 9.59 -20.24 11.12
C GLN A 50 9.50 -19.12 10.06
N VAL A 51 9.30 -17.87 10.47
CA VAL A 51 9.38 -16.70 9.58
C VAL A 51 10.78 -16.56 8.99
N PHE A 52 11.84 -16.76 9.78
CA PHE A 52 13.22 -16.73 9.30
C PHE A 52 13.51 -17.87 8.31
N LEU A 53 13.06 -19.11 8.59
CA LEU A 53 13.23 -20.25 7.68
C LEU A 53 12.44 -20.08 6.37
N GLN A 54 11.23 -19.54 6.44
CA GLN A 54 10.44 -19.21 5.24
C GLN A 54 11.05 -18.04 4.46
N LEU A 55 11.67 -17.07 5.14
CA LEU A 55 12.42 -16.01 4.51
C LEU A 55 13.64 -16.55 3.74
N LEU A 56 14.37 -17.52 4.32
CA LEU A 56 15.44 -18.23 3.66
C LEU A 56 14.94 -19.03 2.44
N HIS A 57 13.75 -19.63 2.55
CA HIS A 57 13.09 -20.33 1.45
C HIS A 57 12.69 -19.37 0.31
N THR A 58 12.14 -18.20 0.65
CA THR A 58 11.77 -17.14 -0.31
C THR A 58 13.02 -16.56 -0.99
N ILE A 59 14.11 -16.37 -0.26
CA ILE A 59 15.42 -15.97 -0.83
C ILE A 59 15.96 -17.04 -1.78
N LYS A 60 15.78 -18.33 -1.44
CA LYS A 60 16.17 -19.46 -2.29
C LYS A 60 15.31 -19.53 -3.56
N LEU A 61 14.02 -19.22 -3.47
CA LEU A 61 13.09 -19.15 -4.59
C LEU A 61 13.42 -17.97 -5.53
N ILE A 62 13.69 -16.78 -4.96
CA ILE A 62 14.17 -15.62 -5.71
C ILE A 62 15.48 -15.97 -6.45
N LYS A 63 16.41 -16.72 -5.82
CA LYS A 63 17.62 -17.24 -6.47
C LYS A 63 17.32 -18.17 -7.67
N THR A 64 16.27 -18.96 -7.60
CA THR A 64 15.87 -19.90 -8.66
C THR A 64 15.26 -19.19 -9.87
N ILE A 65 14.48 -18.14 -9.64
CA ILE A 65 13.85 -17.31 -10.68
C ILE A 65 14.90 -16.54 -11.51
N TYR A 66 16.00 -16.14 -10.86
CA TYR A 66 17.06 -15.32 -11.48
C TYR A 66 18.26 -16.13 -12.03
N LYS A 67 18.12 -17.41 -12.32
CA LYS A 67 19.17 -18.26 -12.85
C LYS A 67 19.52 -17.94 -14.33
N GLY A 68 20.27 -16.89 -14.57
CA GLY A 68 20.81 -16.57 -15.90
C GLY A 68 21.04 -15.08 -16.17
N LYS A 69 22.01 -14.44 -15.55
CA LYS A 69 22.85 -13.31 -15.99
C LYS A 69 23.55 -12.61 -14.80
N ASN A 70 24.86 -12.44 -14.91
CA ASN A 70 25.78 -11.71 -14.03
C ASN A 70 25.61 -11.87 -12.50
N LEU A 71 26.39 -12.76 -11.89
CA LEU A 71 26.32 -13.19 -10.49
C LEU A 71 26.50 -12.05 -9.46
N VAL A 72 27.29 -11.03 -9.79
CA VAL A 72 27.59 -9.89 -8.90
C VAL A 72 26.38 -8.95 -8.78
N MET A 73 25.75 -8.60 -9.90
CA MET A 73 24.53 -7.76 -9.92
C MET A 73 23.35 -8.47 -9.23
N LYS A 74 23.28 -9.79 -9.28
CA LYS A 74 22.30 -10.60 -8.56
C LYS A 74 22.46 -10.55 -7.04
N LYS A 75 23.69 -10.65 -6.54
CA LYS A 75 23.96 -10.60 -5.09
C LYS A 75 23.62 -9.22 -4.50
N LEU A 76 23.94 -8.13 -5.20
CA LEU A 76 23.58 -6.77 -4.79
C LEU A 76 22.06 -6.57 -4.75
N ASN A 77 21.33 -7.06 -5.76
CA ASN A 77 19.87 -6.94 -5.78
C ASN A 77 19.21 -7.73 -4.64
N ILE A 78 19.68 -8.96 -4.35
CA ILE A 78 19.14 -9.76 -3.25
C ILE A 78 19.38 -9.04 -1.91
N LEU A 79 20.60 -8.53 -1.66
CA LEU A 79 20.91 -7.79 -0.45
C LEU A 79 20.04 -6.55 -0.30
N TYR A 80 19.83 -5.82 -1.38
CA TYR A 80 19.01 -4.61 -1.41
C TYR A 80 17.56 -4.87 -1.01
N TYR A 81 16.95 -5.98 -1.43
CA TYR A 81 15.58 -6.32 -1.05
C TYR A 81 15.47 -7.03 0.30
N SER A 82 16.50 -7.76 0.74
CA SER A 82 16.45 -8.48 2.01
C SER A 82 16.79 -7.58 3.20
N LEU A 83 17.65 -6.58 3.04
CA LEU A 83 18.11 -5.73 4.13
C LEU A 83 16.95 -4.98 4.83
N PRO A 84 16.03 -4.27 4.13
CA PRO A 84 14.91 -3.63 4.80
C PRO A 84 14.02 -4.63 5.55
N MET A 85 13.82 -5.83 5.00
CA MET A 85 13.05 -6.88 5.65
C MET A 85 13.68 -7.32 6.97
N VAL A 86 15.00 -7.58 6.96
CA VAL A 86 15.76 -7.97 8.16
C VAL A 86 15.70 -6.86 9.21
N CYS A 87 15.88 -5.60 8.81
CA CYS A 87 15.78 -4.45 9.72
C CYS A 87 14.38 -4.35 10.35
N LEU A 88 13.32 -4.52 9.57
CA LEU A 88 11.94 -4.46 10.09
C LEU A 88 11.63 -5.62 11.04
N ILE A 89 12.14 -6.83 10.78
CA ILE A 89 12.01 -7.98 11.68
C ILE A 89 12.77 -7.71 12.98
N ALA A 90 13.99 -7.17 12.90
CA ALA A 90 14.76 -6.80 14.09
C ALA A 90 14.03 -5.74 14.94
N LEU A 91 13.44 -4.72 14.29
CA LEU A 91 12.62 -3.72 14.97
C LEU A 91 11.38 -4.34 15.62
N MET A 92 10.73 -5.32 14.99
CA MET A 92 9.62 -6.06 15.62
C MET A 92 10.07 -6.84 16.86
N ALA A 93 11.27 -7.43 16.85
CA ALA A 93 11.81 -8.11 18.02
C ALA A 93 12.08 -7.12 19.17
N VAL A 94 12.67 -5.96 18.88
CA VAL A 94 12.85 -4.88 19.87
C VAL A 94 11.50 -4.38 20.40
N ALA A 95 10.52 -4.16 19.55
CA ALA A 95 9.19 -3.73 19.94
C ALA A 95 8.48 -4.79 20.83
N SER A 96 8.71 -6.09 20.59
CA SER A 96 8.14 -7.14 21.42
C SER A 96 8.56 -7.07 22.88
N LEU A 97 9.74 -6.50 23.15
CA LEU A 97 10.32 -6.39 24.50
C LEU A 97 10.08 -4.99 25.13
N TYR A 98 10.10 -3.94 24.32
CA TYR A 98 10.22 -2.57 24.82
C TYR A 98 9.14 -1.60 24.32
N ASP A 99 8.05 -2.06 23.72
CA ASP A 99 7.03 -1.25 23.08
C ASP A 99 6.47 -0.14 23.99
N LEU A 100 6.12 -0.50 25.23
CA LEU A 100 5.60 0.44 26.23
C LEU A 100 6.68 1.43 26.69
N GLN A 101 7.88 0.94 26.97
CA GLN A 101 9.00 1.77 27.43
C GLN A 101 9.41 2.80 26.36
N ILE A 102 9.46 2.37 25.10
CA ILE A 102 9.76 3.26 23.97
C ILE A 102 8.66 4.33 23.83
N SER A 103 7.39 3.94 23.96
CA SER A 103 6.29 4.90 23.91
C SER A 103 6.33 5.89 25.08
N LYS A 104 6.66 5.45 26.30
CA LYS A 104 6.86 6.33 27.46
C LYS A 104 7.98 7.32 27.27
N ALA A 105 9.06 6.91 26.59
CA ALA A 105 10.24 7.75 26.38
C ALA A 105 10.05 8.76 25.22
N LEU A 106 9.28 8.41 24.19
CA LEU A 106 9.19 9.18 22.96
C LEU A 106 7.89 9.97 22.79
N ALA A 107 6.81 9.52 23.45
CA ALA A 107 5.53 10.21 23.29
C ALA A 107 5.54 11.56 24.03
N ASP A 108 5.30 12.62 23.30
CA ASP A 108 5.19 13.99 23.79
C ASP A 108 3.72 14.28 24.14
N LEU A 109 3.32 13.82 25.35
CA LEU A 109 1.96 13.90 25.85
C LEU A 109 1.98 14.37 27.31
N ASP A 110 1.27 15.45 27.58
CA ASP A 110 0.95 15.85 28.95
C ASP A 110 -0.12 14.93 29.57
N LEU A 111 -0.03 14.75 30.87
CA LEU A 111 -1.05 14.00 31.63
C LEU A 111 -2.43 14.63 31.40
N GLY A 112 -3.41 13.82 31.04
CA GLY A 112 -4.78 14.27 30.77
C GLY A 112 -5.04 14.81 29.37
N GLN A 113 -4.04 14.91 28.51
CA GLN A 113 -4.21 15.33 27.13
C GLN A 113 -4.23 14.11 26.18
N TYR A 114 -5.30 14.03 25.39
CA TYR A 114 -5.39 12.98 24.36
C TYR A 114 -4.59 13.31 23.09
N TYR A 115 -4.39 14.59 22.81
CA TYR A 115 -3.67 15.04 21.61
C TYR A 115 -2.37 15.73 22.01
N SER A 116 -1.25 15.23 21.50
CA SER A 116 0.04 15.86 21.65
C SER A 116 0.07 17.28 21.06
N PRO A 117 0.67 18.26 21.72
CA PRO A 117 0.88 19.60 21.18
C PRO A 117 2.01 19.65 20.16
N ASN A 118 2.79 18.59 20.02
CA ASN A 118 4.00 18.53 19.22
C ASN A 118 3.77 18.86 17.75
N PHE A 119 4.40 19.94 17.26
CA PHE A 119 4.27 20.42 15.87
C PHE A 119 4.69 19.38 14.85
N PHE A 120 5.83 18.70 15.07
CA PHE A 120 6.31 17.65 14.16
C PHE A 120 5.30 16.51 14.04
N GLY A 121 4.81 16.01 15.17
CA GLY A 121 3.78 14.97 15.19
C GLY A 121 2.51 15.39 14.44
N ARG A 122 2.05 16.62 14.68
CA ARG A 122 0.87 17.19 14.02
C ARG A 122 1.06 17.37 12.52
N LEU A 123 2.20 17.88 12.08
CA LEU A 123 2.50 18.02 10.65
C LEU A 123 2.40 16.67 9.92
N PHE A 124 3.04 15.63 10.46
CA PHE A 124 3.00 14.30 9.85
C PHE A 124 1.70 13.53 10.10
N GLU A 125 0.86 13.96 11.03
CA GLU A 125 -0.54 13.51 11.09
C GLU A 125 -1.33 14.04 9.89
N VAL A 126 -1.13 15.31 9.51
CA VAL A 126 -1.80 15.95 8.37
C VAL A 126 -1.37 15.33 7.05
N ILE A 127 -0.06 15.25 6.81
CA ILE A 127 0.48 14.86 5.49
C ILE A 127 0.74 13.36 5.34
N GLY A 128 0.79 12.60 6.45
CA GLY A 128 1.23 11.20 6.44
C GLY A 128 0.36 10.24 5.59
N GLU A 129 -0.91 10.51 5.43
CA GLU A 129 -1.83 9.72 4.59
C GLU A 129 -2.00 10.29 3.17
N LEU A 130 -1.51 11.50 2.88
CA LEU A 130 -1.72 12.13 1.57
C LEU A 130 -1.24 11.28 0.39
N PRO A 131 -0.05 10.64 0.44
CA PRO A 131 0.47 9.91 -0.70
C PRO A 131 -0.47 8.83 -1.24
N VAL A 132 -1.16 8.08 -0.38
CA VAL A 132 -2.05 7.02 -0.85
C VAL A 132 -3.19 7.58 -1.70
N TYR A 133 -3.77 8.71 -1.31
CA TYR A 133 -4.87 9.32 -2.06
C TYR A 133 -4.38 9.98 -3.35
N LEU A 134 -3.27 10.72 -3.29
CA LEU A 134 -2.69 11.41 -4.44
C LEU A 134 -2.21 10.41 -5.50
N LEU A 135 -1.47 9.37 -5.10
CA LEU A 135 -0.95 8.36 -6.01
C LEU A 135 -2.07 7.50 -6.61
N CYS A 136 -3.09 7.13 -5.83
CA CYS A 136 -4.24 6.39 -6.36
C CYS A 136 -5.06 7.26 -7.32
N GLY A 137 -5.33 8.53 -6.99
CA GLY A 137 -6.01 9.46 -7.89
C GLY A 137 -5.25 9.64 -9.20
N PHE A 138 -3.93 9.86 -9.15
CA PHE A 138 -3.09 9.97 -10.35
C PHE A 138 -3.08 8.68 -11.17
N SER A 139 -3.03 7.51 -10.53
CA SER A 139 -3.09 6.22 -11.20
C SER A 139 -4.42 6.00 -11.95
N LEU A 140 -5.53 6.47 -11.38
CA LEU A 140 -6.84 6.43 -12.04
C LEU A 140 -6.90 7.41 -13.22
N CYS A 141 -6.28 8.58 -13.12
CA CYS A 141 -6.12 9.49 -14.26
C CYS A 141 -5.31 8.84 -15.41
N ILE A 142 -4.23 8.09 -15.08
CA ILE A 142 -3.46 7.33 -16.08
C ILE A 142 -4.36 6.32 -16.80
N PHE A 143 -5.16 5.54 -16.06
CA PHE A 143 -6.09 4.58 -16.67
C PHE A 143 -7.15 5.26 -17.53
N SER A 144 -7.73 6.37 -17.05
CA SER A 144 -8.72 7.13 -17.81
C SER A 144 -8.16 7.62 -19.15
N VAL A 145 -6.99 8.26 -19.13
CA VAL A 145 -6.32 8.73 -20.35
C VAL A 145 -5.95 7.56 -21.27
N TRP A 146 -5.44 6.46 -20.73
CA TRP A 146 -5.12 5.27 -21.51
C TRP A 146 -6.36 4.67 -22.20
N VAL A 147 -7.48 4.53 -21.48
CA VAL A 147 -8.76 4.06 -22.01
C VAL A 147 -9.26 5.00 -23.12
N TYR A 148 -9.24 6.32 -22.87
CA TYR A 148 -9.63 7.31 -23.85
C TYR A 148 -8.79 7.23 -25.13
N LEU A 149 -7.45 7.11 -25.01
CA LEU A 149 -6.56 7.02 -26.18
C LEU A 149 -6.80 5.76 -27.01
N LYS A 150 -7.32 4.66 -26.42
CA LYS A 150 -7.76 3.46 -27.17
C LYS A 150 -8.89 3.77 -28.14
N THR A 151 -9.74 4.75 -27.85
CA THR A 151 -10.82 5.16 -28.76
C THR A 151 -10.33 5.87 -30.03
N LYS A 152 -9.08 6.39 -30.00
CA LYS A 152 -8.45 7.11 -31.12
C LYS A 152 -7.55 6.23 -32.00
N GLN A 153 -7.20 5.01 -31.55
CA GLN A 153 -6.34 4.12 -32.33
C GLN A 153 -7.12 3.39 -33.42
N PRO A 154 -6.64 3.39 -34.69
CA PRO A 154 -7.19 2.50 -35.71
C PRO A 154 -6.98 1.04 -35.26
N GLN A 155 -8.01 0.23 -35.32
CA GLN A 155 -7.87 -1.19 -35.05
C GLN A 155 -7.19 -1.86 -36.25
N ILE A 156 -5.94 -2.30 -36.06
CA ILE A 156 -5.23 -3.14 -37.02
C ILE A 156 -5.95 -4.49 -37.03
N ALA A 157 -6.57 -4.84 -38.13
CA ALA A 157 -7.19 -6.14 -38.32
C ALA A 157 -6.09 -7.21 -38.27
N THR A 158 -6.06 -8.04 -37.24
CA THR A 158 -5.21 -9.23 -37.20
C THR A 158 -5.69 -10.21 -38.26
N THR A 159 -4.86 -10.46 -39.28
CA THR A 159 -5.11 -11.44 -40.33
C THR A 159 -5.04 -12.84 -39.72
N TYR A 160 -6.22 -13.48 -39.57
CA TYR A 160 -6.29 -14.89 -39.23
C TYR A 160 -6.45 -15.67 -40.55
N LYS A 161 -5.49 -16.59 -40.81
CA LYS A 161 -5.48 -17.54 -41.95
C LYS A 161 -5.63 -16.96 -43.36
N GLY A 162 -4.51 -16.58 -43.97
CA GLY A 162 -4.24 -16.78 -45.39
C GLY A 162 -5.19 -16.22 -46.46
N LYS A 163 -6.15 -15.36 -46.10
CA LYS A 163 -6.97 -14.59 -47.05
C LYS A 163 -6.65 -13.12 -46.88
N THR A 164 -5.93 -12.58 -47.87
CA THR A 164 -5.75 -11.16 -48.10
C THR A 164 -7.13 -10.48 -48.23
N LYS A 165 -7.65 -9.99 -47.11
CA LYS A 165 -8.70 -8.98 -47.16
C LYS A 165 -8.01 -7.62 -47.15
N THR A 166 -8.26 -6.88 -48.23
CA THR A 166 -7.94 -5.47 -48.40
C THR A 166 -8.04 -4.70 -47.07
N ASP A 167 -6.98 -3.96 -46.75
CA ASP A 167 -6.83 -3.08 -45.61
C ASP A 167 -7.99 -2.05 -45.51
N THR A 168 -9.10 -2.47 -44.94
CA THR A 168 -10.05 -1.52 -44.34
C THR A 168 -9.75 -1.53 -42.86
N SER A 169 -9.03 -0.51 -42.37
CA SER A 169 -8.90 -0.21 -40.96
C SER A 169 -10.32 -0.21 -40.33
N LYS A 170 -10.66 -1.32 -39.65
CA LYS A 170 -11.99 -1.46 -39.04
C LYS A 170 -12.10 -0.41 -37.95
N GLN A 171 -12.82 0.67 -38.22
CA GLN A 171 -13.12 1.69 -37.23
C GLN A 171 -13.83 1.03 -36.07
N MET A 172 -13.40 1.33 -34.82
CA MET A 172 -14.03 0.78 -33.63
C MET A 172 -15.53 1.00 -33.65
N GLU A 173 -16.33 -0.05 -33.43
CA GLU A 173 -17.78 0.05 -33.42
C GLU A 173 -18.26 1.17 -32.47
N LYS A 174 -19.22 2.00 -32.93
CA LYS A 174 -19.69 3.17 -32.21
C LYS A 174 -20.08 2.85 -30.75
N LYS A 175 -20.74 1.70 -30.51
CA LYS A 175 -21.12 1.24 -29.16
C LYS A 175 -19.91 1.01 -28.26
N THR A 176 -18.87 0.34 -28.78
CA THR A 176 -17.62 0.08 -28.06
C THR A 176 -16.91 1.39 -27.72
N LYS A 177 -16.83 2.34 -28.67
CA LYS A 177 -16.24 3.65 -28.43
C LYS A 177 -16.95 4.43 -27.32
N VAL A 178 -18.28 4.42 -27.31
CA VAL A 178 -19.09 5.05 -26.25
C VAL A 178 -18.80 4.39 -24.88
N ALA A 179 -18.74 3.05 -24.82
CA ALA A 179 -18.44 2.35 -23.58
C ALA A 179 -17.06 2.72 -23.00
N TYR A 180 -16.02 2.85 -23.85
CA TYR A 180 -14.69 3.31 -23.41
C TYR A 180 -14.72 4.76 -22.89
N ILE A 181 -15.48 5.64 -23.51
CA ILE A 181 -15.64 7.05 -23.06
C ILE A 181 -16.33 7.07 -21.70
N ILE A 182 -17.42 6.32 -21.51
CA ILE A 182 -18.13 6.22 -20.24
C ILE A 182 -17.18 5.69 -19.14
N LEU A 183 -16.41 4.64 -19.44
CA LEU A 183 -15.41 4.10 -18.50
C LEU A 183 -14.36 5.14 -18.14
N ALA A 184 -13.84 5.88 -19.12
CA ALA A 184 -12.85 6.94 -18.87
C ALA A 184 -13.43 8.03 -17.96
N CYS A 185 -14.66 8.50 -18.22
CA CYS A 185 -15.34 9.48 -17.37
C CYS A 185 -15.58 8.95 -15.95
N PHE A 186 -16.01 7.70 -15.81
CA PHE A 186 -16.17 7.06 -14.50
C PHE A 186 -14.86 7.05 -13.71
N LEU A 187 -13.74 6.67 -14.35
CA LEU A 187 -12.43 6.67 -13.71
C LEU A 187 -12.00 8.08 -13.25
N LEU A 188 -12.35 9.15 -14.01
CA LEU A 188 -12.08 10.52 -13.59
C LEU A 188 -12.92 10.94 -12.38
N VAL A 189 -14.16 10.54 -12.31
CA VAL A 189 -15.01 10.80 -11.12
C VAL A 189 -14.40 10.15 -9.89
N VAL A 190 -13.97 8.88 -10.01
CA VAL A 190 -13.32 8.17 -8.90
C VAL A 190 -11.97 8.80 -8.55
N ALA A 191 -11.16 9.23 -9.54
CA ALA A 191 -9.90 9.93 -9.31
C ALA A 191 -10.11 11.25 -8.55
N THR A 192 -11.12 12.03 -8.94
CA THR A 192 -11.50 13.28 -8.26
C THR A 192 -11.93 13.01 -6.82
N ALA A 193 -12.67 11.92 -6.56
CA ALA A 193 -13.04 11.52 -5.21
C ALA A 193 -11.81 11.20 -4.35
N PHE A 194 -10.79 10.51 -4.87
CA PHE A 194 -9.52 10.30 -4.16
C PHE A 194 -8.81 11.61 -3.83
N TYR A 195 -8.72 12.54 -4.76
CA TYR A 195 -8.12 13.86 -4.51
C TYR A 195 -8.93 14.66 -3.49
N TRP A 196 -10.26 14.62 -3.57
CA TRP A 196 -11.12 15.26 -2.59
C TRP A 196 -10.91 14.68 -1.17
N VAL A 197 -10.81 13.35 -1.03
CA VAL A 197 -10.52 12.71 0.27
C VAL A 197 -9.16 13.16 0.81
N ALA A 198 -8.14 13.35 -0.04
CA ALA A 198 -6.85 13.90 0.38
C ALA A 198 -7.00 15.29 1.01
N PHE A 199 -7.67 16.22 0.33
CA PHE A 199 -7.92 17.58 0.82
C PHE A 199 -8.84 17.58 2.05
N PHE A 200 -9.89 16.75 2.04
CA PHE A 200 -10.81 16.62 3.16
C PHE A 200 -10.09 16.19 4.45
N LYS A 201 -9.27 15.15 4.37
CA LYS A 201 -8.50 14.67 5.53
C LYS A 201 -7.49 15.70 6.00
N MET A 202 -6.74 16.32 5.09
CA MET A 202 -5.77 17.36 5.41
C MET A 202 -6.45 18.50 6.18
N ILE A 203 -7.53 19.05 5.65
CA ILE A 203 -8.24 20.16 6.26
C ILE A 203 -8.88 19.74 7.58
N ARG A 204 -9.49 18.56 7.66
CA ARG A 204 -10.06 18.03 8.92
C ARG A 204 -9.02 17.95 10.04
N TYR A 205 -7.79 17.54 9.76
CA TYR A 205 -6.73 17.51 10.75
C TYR A 205 -6.32 18.91 11.19
N ILE A 206 -6.21 19.87 10.24
CA ILE A 206 -5.90 21.28 10.53
C ILE A 206 -7.00 21.92 11.38
N LEU A 207 -8.27 21.75 11.02
CA LEU A 207 -9.41 22.28 11.76
C LEU A 207 -9.46 21.75 13.20
N ARG A 208 -9.19 20.44 13.37
CA ARG A 208 -9.11 19.84 14.71
C ARG A 208 -8.01 20.46 15.55
N LEU A 209 -6.88 20.81 14.93
CA LEU A 209 -5.77 21.47 15.61
C LEU A 209 -6.16 22.82 16.21
N HIS A 210 -7.02 23.56 15.51
CA HIS A 210 -7.45 24.91 15.91
C HIS A 210 -8.84 24.95 16.53
N ASN A 211 -9.47 23.80 16.81
CA ASN A 211 -10.84 23.67 17.31
C ASN A 211 -11.87 24.44 16.45
N LEU A 212 -11.62 24.48 15.13
CA LEU A 212 -12.49 25.15 14.17
C LEU A 212 -13.53 24.18 13.60
N THR A 213 -14.69 24.71 13.25
CA THR A 213 -15.78 23.97 12.58
C THR A 213 -15.68 24.09 11.06
N THR A 214 -16.21 23.09 10.36
CA THR A 214 -16.35 23.12 8.91
C THR A 214 -17.53 24.00 8.49
N ASN A 215 -17.44 24.64 7.32
CA ASN A 215 -18.53 25.34 6.67
C ASN A 215 -18.67 24.92 5.19
N ALA A 216 -19.79 25.30 4.57
CA ALA A 216 -20.08 24.91 3.17
C ALA A 216 -19.02 25.41 2.17
N TRP A 217 -18.49 26.62 2.37
CA TRP A 217 -17.46 27.19 1.51
C TRP A 217 -16.16 26.41 1.55
N LEU A 218 -15.81 25.88 2.71
CA LEU A 218 -14.63 25.06 2.87
C LEU A 218 -14.78 23.71 2.17
N TYR A 219 -15.96 23.07 2.19
CA TYR A 219 -16.23 21.87 1.40
C TYR A 219 -16.17 22.17 -0.10
N LEU A 220 -16.77 23.27 -0.56
CA LEU A 220 -16.74 23.68 -1.95
C LEU A 220 -15.30 23.90 -2.43
N SER A 221 -14.46 24.60 -1.66
CA SER A 221 -13.06 24.85 -2.01
C SER A 221 -12.26 23.56 -2.15
N GLN A 222 -12.51 22.54 -1.30
CA GLN A 222 -11.88 21.21 -1.40
C GLN A 222 -12.28 20.48 -2.70
N VAL A 223 -13.56 20.54 -3.07
CA VAL A 223 -14.05 19.95 -4.32
C VAL A 223 -13.42 20.65 -5.53
N LEU A 224 -13.37 21.97 -5.54
CA LEU A 224 -12.74 22.74 -6.60
C LEU A 224 -11.24 22.42 -6.73
N ALA A 225 -10.52 22.32 -5.60
CA ALA A 225 -9.11 21.94 -5.59
C ALA A 225 -8.90 20.51 -6.15
N ALA A 226 -9.78 19.56 -5.80
CA ALA A 226 -9.72 18.20 -6.31
C ALA A 226 -9.99 18.12 -7.82
N VAL A 227 -10.98 18.87 -8.31
CA VAL A 227 -11.28 18.97 -9.74
C VAL A 227 -10.10 19.59 -10.52
N LEU A 228 -9.52 20.67 -9.97
CA LEU A 228 -8.36 21.32 -10.58
C LEU A 228 -7.15 20.39 -10.64
N LEU A 229 -6.88 19.63 -9.57
CA LEU A 229 -5.79 18.66 -9.53
C LEU A 229 -6.03 17.50 -10.51
N CYS A 230 -7.28 17.03 -10.64
CA CYS A 230 -7.65 16.01 -11.63
C CYS A 230 -7.45 16.55 -13.06
N TYR A 231 -7.92 17.76 -13.35
CA TYR A 231 -7.76 18.41 -14.64
C TYR A 231 -6.28 18.59 -15.02
N THR A 232 -5.45 19.11 -14.10
CA THR A 232 -4.00 19.28 -14.34
C THR A 232 -3.31 17.94 -14.56
N SER A 233 -3.66 16.90 -13.78
CA SER A 233 -3.13 15.54 -13.98
C SER A 233 -3.45 14.99 -15.37
N VAL A 234 -4.70 15.13 -15.82
CA VAL A 234 -5.14 14.69 -17.15
C VAL A 234 -4.45 15.48 -18.26
N SER A 235 -4.35 16.80 -18.11
CA SER A 235 -3.71 17.69 -19.10
C SER A 235 -2.24 17.32 -19.31
N ILE A 236 -1.50 17.07 -18.22
CA ILE A 236 -0.11 16.60 -18.25
C ILE A 236 -0.02 15.23 -18.97
N LEU A 237 -0.89 14.29 -18.64
CA LEU A 237 -0.89 12.96 -19.24
C LEU A 237 -1.23 13.01 -20.74
N LEU A 238 -2.18 13.83 -21.17
CA LEU A 238 -2.55 13.99 -22.58
C LEU A 238 -1.43 14.61 -23.41
N ALA A 239 -0.55 15.41 -22.81
CA ALA A 239 0.64 15.96 -23.47
C ALA A 239 1.78 14.92 -23.65
N MET A 240 1.69 13.76 -22.98
CA MET A 240 2.72 12.71 -23.07
C MET A 240 2.55 11.83 -24.31
N LYS A 241 3.67 11.25 -24.78
CA LYS A 241 3.64 10.25 -25.85
C LYS A 241 2.87 9.00 -25.42
N GLN A 242 2.12 8.39 -26.34
CA GLN A 242 1.34 7.16 -26.11
C GLN A 242 2.18 6.03 -25.49
N GLN A 243 3.43 5.88 -25.92
CA GLN A 243 4.33 4.87 -25.37
C GLN A 243 4.63 5.08 -23.87
N THR A 244 4.76 6.35 -23.46
CA THR A 244 4.92 6.73 -22.05
C THR A 244 3.67 6.37 -21.25
N ILE A 245 2.48 6.69 -21.77
CA ILE A 245 1.21 6.32 -21.12
C ILE A 245 1.08 4.80 -20.97
N ASN A 246 1.37 4.03 -22.02
CA ASN A 246 1.36 2.56 -21.96
C ASN A 246 2.31 2.00 -20.90
N THR A 247 3.43 2.67 -20.64
CA THR A 247 4.38 2.29 -19.59
C THR A 247 3.86 2.72 -18.20
N LEU A 248 3.25 3.90 -18.09
CA LEU A 248 2.66 4.40 -16.85
C LEU A 248 1.48 3.54 -16.37
N VAL A 249 0.78 2.85 -17.25
CA VAL A 249 -0.26 1.88 -16.85
C VAL A 249 0.30 0.80 -15.92
N TRP A 250 1.51 0.31 -16.14
CA TRP A 250 2.15 -0.66 -15.24
C TRP A 250 2.46 -0.05 -13.87
N PHE A 251 2.90 1.21 -13.83
CA PHE A 251 3.04 1.96 -12.58
C PHE A 251 1.70 2.09 -11.86
N ALA A 252 0.63 2.45 -12.57
CA ALA A 252 -0.70 2.59 -12.00
C ALA A 252 -1.23 1.27 -11.41
N ILE A 253 -1.00 0.13 -12.08
CA ILE A 253 -1.33 -1.20 -11.56
C ILE A 253 -0.59 -1.46 -10.26
N ILE A 254 0.73 -1.23 -10.22
CA ILE A 254 1.56 -1.45 -9.02
C ILE A 254 1.05 -0.58 -7.87
N THR A 255 0.77 0.70 -8.13
CA THR A 255 0.33 1.65 -7.11
C THR A 255 -1.03 1.26 -6.53
N LEU A 256 -2.03 1.05 -7.37
CA LEU A 256 -3.39 0.72 -6.92
C LEU A 256 -3.42 -0.62 -6.19
N ALA A 257 -2.78 -1.66 -6.75
CA ALA A 257 -2.77 -2.98 -6.16
C ALA A 257 -2.01 -3.00 -4.81
N THR A 258 -0.83 -2.34 -4.73
CA THR A 258 -0.07 -2.24 -3.47
C THR A 258 -0.88 -1.49 -2.41
N SER A 259 -1.45 -0.33 -2.75
CA SER A 259 -2.23 0.48 -1.82
C SER A 259 -3.49 -0.24 -1.35
N ALA A 260 -4.23 -0.88 -2.26
CA ALA A 260 -5.45 -1.63 -1.93
C ALA A 260 -5.13 -2.82 -1.01
N LEU A 261 -4.14 -3.63 -1.36
CA LEU A 261 -3.76 -4.81 -0.59
C LEU A 261 -3.24 -4.44 0.81
N THR A 262 -2.33 -3.44 0.89
CA THR A 262 -1.79 -2.96 2.17
C THR A 262 -2.91 -2.44 3.08
N ASN A 263 -3.81 -1.61 2.55
CA ASN A 263 -4.91 -1.06 3.35
C ASN A 263 -5.92 -2.15 3.76
N ALA A 264 -6.27 -3.07 2.86
CA ALA A 264 -7.16 -4.18 3.20
C ALA A 264 -6.62 -5.02 4.35
N LEU A 265 -5.32 -5.37 4.32
CA LEU A 265 -4.68 -6.14 5.38
C LEU A 265 -4.63 -5.37 6.71
N VAL A 266 -4.20 -4.12 6.67
CA VAL A 266 -4.09 -3.28 7.88
C VAL A 266 -5.47 -3.03 8.50
N GLN A 267 -6.49 -2.72 7.71
CA GLN A 267 -7.84 -2.50 8.25
C GLN A 267 -8.50 -3.80 8.74
N GLY A 268 -8.22 -4.94 8.08
CA GLY A 268 -8.70 -6.25 8.52
C GLY A 268 -8.09 -6.72 9.84
N LEU A 269 -6.84 -6.35 10.14
CA LEU A 269 -6.17 -6.71 11.40
C LEU A 269 -6.65 -5.89 12.61
N LYS A 270 -7.07 -4.63 12.42
CA LYS A 270 -7.47 -3.75 13.53
C LYS A 270 -8.55 -4.33 14.43
N PRO A 271 -9.69 -4.81 13.92
CA PRO A 271 -10.73 -5.39 14.77
C PRO A 271 -10.31 -6.71 15.43
N ILE A 272 -9.35 -7.43 14.84
CA ILE A 272 -8.87 -8.69 15.41
C ILE A 272 -8.08 -8.44 16.69
N PHE A 273 -7.19 -7.43 16.68
CA PHE A 273 -6.35 -7.12 17.84
C PHE A 273 -6.98 -6.14 18.81
N SER A 274 -7.83 -5.22 18.34
CA SER A 274 -8.52 -4.19 19.13
C SER A 274 -7.60 -3.51 20.14
N ARG A 275 -6.33 -3.25 19.76
CA ARG A 275 -5.28 -2.74 20.63
C ARG A 275 -5.54 -1.30 21.01
N LEU A 276 -5.45 -0.97 22.31
CA LEU A 276 -5.61 0.39 22.84
C LEU A 276 -4.40 1.25 22.44
N ARG A 277 -4.66 2.52 22.06
CA ARG A 277 -3.60 3.50 21.76
C ARG A 277 -2.92 3.97 23.04
N TYR A 278 -1.59 4.24 22.98
CA TYR A 278 -0.83 4.76 24.12
C TYR A 278 -1.46 6.04 24.69
N ARG A 279 -1.81 7.01 23.84
CA ARG A 279 -2.44 8.27 24.26
C ARG A 279 -3.80 8.10 24.95
N ALA A 280 -4.52 7.03 24.70
CA ALA A 280 -5.78 6.75 25.37
C ALA A 280 -5.58 6.19 26.78
N MET A 281 -4.44 5.56 27.06
CA MET A 281 -4.05 5.12 28.40
C MET A 281 -3.59 6.33 29.24
N SER A 282 -2.74 7.21 28.69
CA SER A 282 -2.28 8.42 29.40
C SER A 282 -3.42 9.42 29.63
N ALA A 283 -4.37 9.54 28.71
CA ALA A 283 -5.50 10.48 28.83
C ALA A 283 -6.49 10.12 29.96
N THR A 284 -6.54 8.86 30.36
CA THR A 284 -7.41 8.40 31.46
C THR A 284 -6.79 8.55 32.85
N TYR A 285 -5.66 9.23 32.99
CA TYR A 285 -4.94 9.47 34.24
C TYR A 285 -4.48 8.20 34.99
N ASP A 286 -4.47 7.08 34.32
CA ASP A 286 -4.00 5.84 34.92
C ASP A 286 -2.48 5.73 34.76
N SER A 287 -1.74 6.10 35.81
CA SER A 287 -0.29 5.97 35.88
C SER A 287 0.22 4.52 35.72
N THR A 288 -0.70 3.55 35.90
CA THR A 288 -0.39 2.12 35.76
C THR A 288 -0.37 1.67 34.31
N PHE A 289 -0.85 2.49 33.36
CA PHE A 289 -1.04 2.11 31.96
C PHE A 289 -1.87 0.84 31.78
N ALA A 290 -2.89 0.67 32.61
CA ALA A 290 -3.83 -0.43 32.53
C ALA A 290 -4.44 -0.50 31.11
N GLY A 291 -4.54 -1.73 30.59
CA GLY A 291 -4.99 -1.97 29.21
C GLY A 291 -3.88 -2.02 28.16
N PHE A 292 -2.59 -1.88 28.54
CA PHE A 292 -1.51 -2.21 27.62
C PHE A 292 -1.57 -3.70 27.27
N THR A 293 -1.52 -3.96 25.94
CA THR A 293 -1.40 -5.32 25.39
C THR A 293 -0.24 -5.36 24.40
N ASN A 294 0.51 -6.45 24.41
CA ASN A 294 1.53 -6.67 23.39
C ASN A 294 0.88 -6.80 22.00
N TRP A 295 1.64 -6.45 20.95
CA TRP A 295 1.14 -6.45 19.57
C TRP A 295 0.60 -7.81 19.08
N TYR A 296 1.06 -8.91 19.67
CA TYR A 296 0.66 -10.27 19.36
C TYR A 296 -0.51 -10.78 20.22
N GLN A 297 -0.99 -9.96 21.14
CA GLN A 297 -2.12 -10.28 22.01
C GLN A 297 -3.36 -9.54 21.57
N ARG A 298 -4.49 -10.23 21.59
CA ARG A 298 -5.79 -9.58 21.39
C ARG A 298 -6.17 -8.86 22.69
N ASN A 299 -6.63 -7.62 22.58
CA ASN A 299 -7.23 -6.93 23.72
C ASN A 299 -8.63 -7.51 23.98
N PRO A 300 -8.89 -8.11 25.17
CA PRO A 300 -10.20 -8.63 25.50
C PRO A 300 -11.21 -7.51 25.77
N ASN A 301 -10.74 -6.34 26.25
CA ASN A 301 -11.56 -5.20 26.64
C ASN A 301 -11.54 -4.16 25.51
N ASN A 302 -12.50 -4.23 24.59
CA ASN A 302 -12.62 -3.33 23.45
C ASN A 302 -13.84 -2.39 23.57
N THR A 303 -14.36 -2.20 24.78
CA THR A 303 -15.44 -1.27 25.11
C THR A 303 -14.89 -0.06 25.85
N LEU A 304 -15.49 1.10 25.60
CA LEU A 304 -15.12 2.34 26.30
C LEU A 304 -15.48 2.23 27.77
N THR A 305 -14.56 2.62 28.66
CA THR A 305 -14.86 2.83 30.07
C THR A 305 -15.67 4.11 30.26
N THR A 306 -16.32 4.25 31.41
CA THR A 306 -17.04 5.49 31.77
C THR A 306 -16.10 6.70 31.71
N ALA A 307 -14.87 6.59 32.23
CA ALA A 307 -13.88 7.67 32.19
C ALA A 307 -13.51 8.05 30.73
N GLN A 308 -13.31 7.08 29.83
CA GLN A 308 -13.02 7.32 28.42
C GLN A 308 -14.21 7.98 27.69
N THR A 309 -15.43 7.57 28.02
CA THR A 309 -16.66 8.17 27.46
C THR A 309 -16.81 9.62 27.94
N ASN A 310 -16.61 9.89 29.22
CA ASN A 310 -16.65 11.22 29.78
C ASN A 310 -15.57 12.16 29.24
N ALA A 311 -14.40 11.59 28.86
CA ALA A 311 -13.33 12.30 28.16
C ALA A 311 -13.63 12.51 26.65
N GLY A 312 -14.81 12.14 26.15
CA GLY A 312 -15.22 12.32 24.75
C GLY A 312 -14.48 11.42 23.76
N LEU A 313 -13.86 10.33 24.24
CA LEU A 313 -13.13 9.40 23.38
C LEU A 313 -14.10 8.48 22.61
N SER A 314 -13.70 8.09 21.42
CA SER A 314 -14.46 7.17 20.56
C SER A 314 -13.81 5.79 20.49
N SER A 315 -14.52 4.80 19.98
CA SER A 315 -14.00 3.43 19.75
C SER A 315 -12.75 3.37 18.85
N ASP A 316 -12.36 4.49 18.22
CA ASP A 316 -11.12 4.59 17.43
C ASP A 316 -9.86 4.41 18.29
N ILE A 317 -9.96 4.60 19.61
CA ILE A 317 -8.87 4.35 20.55
C ILE A 317 -8.39 2.88 20.54
N PHE A 318 -9.25 1.93 20.18
CA PHE A 318 -8.93 0.49 20.07
C PHE A 318 -8.38 0.09 18.70
N LYS A 319 -8.05 1.03 17.81
CA LYS A 319 -7.53 0.77 16.46
C LYS A 319 -6.03 1.10 16.35
N SER A 320 -5.23 0.77 17.40
CA SER A 320 -3.80 1.06 17.39
C SER A 320 -3.04 0.17 16.39
N PHE A 321 -3.23 -1.12 16.44
CA PHE A 321 -2.44 -2.08 15.66
C PHE A 321 -3.20 -2.62 14.43
N PRO A 322 -2.56 -2.64 13.24
CA PRO A 322 -1.37 -1.89 12.81
C PRO A 322 -1.68 -0.42 12.47
N SER A 323 -0.63 0.41 12.29
CA SER A 323 -0.78 1.84 12.00
C SER A 323 -1.33 2.13 10.60
N GLY A 324 -2.49 2.81 10.52
CA GLY A 324 -3.09 3.21 9.25
C GLY A 324 -2.32 4.31 8.51
N HIS A 325 -1.79 5.32 9.24
CA HIS A 325 -0.98 6.39 8.63
C HIS A 325 0.31 5.86 8.03
N THR A 326 1.00 4.96 8.73
CA THR A 326 2.22 4.33 8.21
C THR A 326 1.92 3.45 6.99
N ALA A 327 0.78 2.73 6.99
CA ALA A 327 0.32 1.97 5.82
C ALA A 327 0.00 2.88 4.62
N GLY A 328 -0.64 4.03 4.85
CA GLY A 328 -0.89 5.04 3.83
C GLY A 328 0.41 5.63 3.27
N ALA A 329 1.37 5.96 4.16
CA ALA A 329 2.70 6.42 3.76
C ALA A 329 3.45 5.37 2.95
N ALA A 330 3.30 4.08 3.23
CA ALA A 330 3.96 3.00 2.49
C ALA A 330 3.55 2.93 1.01
N SER A 331 2.47 3.60 0.59
CA SER A 331 2.10 3.71 -0.83
C SER A 331 3.20 4.36 -1.70
N VAL A 332 4.08 5.20 -1.10
CA VAL A 332 5.22 5.81 -1.81
C VAL A 332 6.23 4.76 -2.31
N LEU A 333 6.23 3.53 -1.77
CA LEU A 333 7.06 2.44 -2.26
C LEU A 333 6.77 2.12 -3.73
N SER A 334 5.55 2.38 -4.21
CA SER A 334 5.20 2.20 -5.63
C SER A 334 6.06 3.05 -6.55
N LEU A 335 6.55 4.23 -6.10
CA LEU A 335 7.46 5.09 -6.86
C LEU A 335 8.80 4.40 -7.16
N LEU A 336 9.22 3.44 -6.31
CA LEU A 336 10.42 2.62 -6.53
C LEU A 336 10.28 1.69 -7.76
N SER A 337 9.09 1.55 -8.33
CA SER A 337 8.89 0.83 -9.60
C SER A 337 9.30 1.65 -10.82
N LEU A 338 9.34 2.98 -10.73
CA LEU A 338 9.68 3.88 -11.86
C LEU A 338 11.06 3.58 -12.48
N PRO A 339 12.13 3.32 -11.70
CA PRO A 339 13.44 2.92 -12.28
C PRO A 339 13.44 1.61 -13.06
N TYR A 340 12.46 0.73 -12.85
CA TYR A 340 12.27 -0.52 -13.61
C TYR A 340 11.44 -0.32 -14.87
N LEU A 341 10.57 0.67 -14.84
CA LEU A 341 9.66 0.97 -15.95
C LEU A 341 10.28 1.92 -16.96
N PHE A 342 11.10 2.86 -16.49
CA PHE A 342 11.72 3.90 -17.29
C PHE A 342 13.24 3.93 -17.09
N LYS A 343 13.96 4.32 -18.15
CA LYS A 343 15.39 4.60 -18.03
C LYS A 343 15.59 5.89 -17.25
N GLN A 344 15.96 5.76 -15.98
CA GLN A 344 16.23 6.88 -15.09
C GLN A 344 17.73 7.16 -14.99
N ASN A 345 18.10 8.43 -14.73
CA ASN A 345 19.46 8.80 -14.39
C ASN A 345 19.81 8.29 -12.96
N LYS A 346 21.12 8.26 -12.65
CA LYS A 346 21.60 7.74 -11.36
C LYS A 346 21.09 8.56 -10.17
N VAL A 347 21.02 9.88 -10.31
CA VAL A 347 20.55 10.78 -9.24
C VAL A 347 19.09 10.53 -8.89
N THR A 348 18.19 10.47 -9.88
CA THR A 348 16.77 10.19 -9.66
C THR A 348 16.57 8.83 -8.96
N LYS A 349 17.33 7.80 -9.35
CA LYS A 349 17.28 6.50 -8.68
C LYS A 349 17.66 6.61 -7.21
N ILE A 350 18.78 7.25 -6.90
CA ILE A 350 19.26 7.44 -5.53
C ILE A 350 18.22 8.21 -4.71
N LEU A 351 17.69 9.32 -5.25
CA LEU A 351 16.67 10.12 -4.56
C LEU A 351 15.43 9.28 -4.22
N LEU A 352 14.90 8.51 -5.15
CA LEU A 352 13.74 7.65 -4.88
C LEU A 352 14.04 6.61 -3.79
N TYR A 353 15.21 5.94 -3.89
CA TYR A 353 15.60 4.90 -2.94
C TYR A 353 15.91 5.42 -1.53
N VAL A 354 16.21 6.71 -1.38
CA VAL A 354 16.44 7.35 -0.08
C VAL A 354 15.16 8.01 0.44
N LEU A 355 14.50 8.84 -0.38
CA LEU A 355 13.39 9.67 0.08
C LEU A 355 12.11 8.86 0.39
N CYS A 356 11.81 7.81 -0.40
CA CYS A 356 10.60 7.01 -0.13
C CYS A 356 10.66 6.28 1.22
N PRO A 357 11.72 5.51 1.56
CA PRO A 357 11.83 4.90 2.89
C PRO A 357 11.93 5.95 4.01
N LEU A 358 12.70 7.02 3.81
CA LEU A 358 12.83 8.10 4.79
C LEU A 358 11.48 8.71 5.14
N TYR A 359 10.64 9.00 4.14
CA TYR A 359 9.29 9.52 4.37
C TYR A 359 8.45 8.58 5.25
N ILE A 360 8.48 7.28 4.97
CA ILE A 360 7.72 6.28 5.74
C ILE A 360 8.22 6.24 7.19
N VAL A 361 9.54 6.24 7.39
CA VAL A 361 10.15 6.23 8.73
C VAL A 361 9.79 7.49 9.51
N VAL A 362 9.83 8.66 8.87
CA VAL A 362 9.46 9.94 9.50
C VAL A 362 7.99 9.95 9.91
N VAL A 363 7.09 9.49 9.04
CA VAL A 363 5.66 9.34 9.40
C VAL A 363 5.49 8.34 10.54
N ALA A 364 6.17 7.19 10.50
CA ALA A 364 6.11 6.19 11.56
C ALA A 364 6.55 6.75 12.91
N PHE A 365 7.68 7.46 12.94
CA PHE A 365 8.20 8.11 14.13
C PHE A 365 7.24 9.17 14.68
N ALA A 366 6.67 10.02 13.82
CA ALA A 366 5.68 11.01 14.22
C ALA A 366 4.45 10.36 14.88
N ARG A 367 4.03 9.15 14.45
CA ARG A 367 2.91 8.44 15.09
C ARG A 367 3.23 7.95 16.50
N ILE A 368 4.49 7.63 16.79
CA ILE A 368 4.96 7.27 18.14
C ILE A 368 5.00 8.53 19.02
N VAL A 369 5.59 9.62 18.53
CA VAL A 369 5.66 10.91 19.24
C VAL A 369 4.27 11.41 19.62
N MET A 370 3.28 11.22 18.77
CA MET A 370 1.87 11.56 19.04
C MET A 370 1.18 10.60 20.03
N GLY A 371 1.85 9.56 20.52
CA GLY A 371 1.22 8.51 21.33
C GLY A 371 0.07 7.77 20.63
N ALA A 372 -0.05 7.93 19.32
CA ALA A 372 -1.13 7.34 18.54
C ALA A 372 -0.91 5.86 18.24
N HIS A 373 0.35 5.44 18.19
CA HIS A 373 0.79 4.09 17.85
C HIS A 373 2.06 3.73 18.60
N PHE A 374 2.25 2.44 18.84
CA PHE A 374 3.50 1.87 19.36
C PHE A 374 4.50 1.59 18.25
N LEU A 375 5.76 1.30 18.62
CA LEU A 375 6.80 0.92 17.65
C LEU A 375 6.37 -0.33 16.85
N SER A 376 5.78 -1.34 17.49
CA SER A 376 5.28 -2.53 16.79
C SER A 376 4.18 -2.22 15.78
N ASP A 377 3.25 -1.27 16.10
CA ASP A 377 2.14 -0.91 15.21
C ASP A 377 2.64 -0.32 13.89
N VAL A 378 3.64 0.57 13.97
CA VAL A 378 4.20 1.23 12.80
C VAL A 378 5.13 0.30 12.02
N THR A 379 5.93 -0.52 12.72
CA THR A 379 6.84 -1.48 12.09
C THR A 379 6.06 -2.57 11.34
N MET A 380 4.96 -3.08 11.92
CA MET A 380 4.09 -4.04 11.24
C MET A 380 3.45 -3.42 9.99
N ALA A 381 3.00 -2.18 10.05
CA ALA A 381 2.45 -1.49 8.89
C ALA A 381 3.50 -1.30 7.77
N MET A 382 4.75 -0.96 8.12
CA MET A 382 5.88 -0.91 7.17
C MET A 382 6.15 -2.28 6.56
N LEU A 383 6.16 -3.32 7.37
CA LEU A 383 6.42 -4.70 6.93
C LEU A 383 5.34 -5.18 5.95
N ILE A 384 4.05 -4.99 6.28
CA ILE A 384 2.93 -5.32 5.39
C ILE A 384 3.05 -4.53 4.08
N GLY A 385 3.25 -3.22 4.13
CA GLY A 385 3.38 -2.38 2.94
C GLY A 385 4.54 -2.80 2.05
N TYR A 386 5.69 -3.12 2.65
CA TYR A 386 6.88 -3.56 1.92
C TYR A 386 6.68 -4.92 1.25
N ILE A 387 6.10 -5.90 1.95
CA ILE A 387 5.78 -7.22 1.39
C ILE A 387 4.78 -7.07 0.23
N CYS A 388 3.69 -6.32 0.44
CA CYS A 388 2.70 -6.08 -0.60
C CYS A 388 3.34 -5.46 -1.86
N TYR A 389 4.19 -4.45 -1.68
CA TYR A 389 4.93 -3.83 -2.78
C TYR A 389 5.80 -4.85 -3.54
N LEU A 390 6.61 -5.64 -2.84
CA LEU A 390 7.49 -6.63 -3.48
C LEU A 390 6.70 -7.68 -4.28
N VAL A 391 5.60 -8.18 -3.72
CA VAL A 391 4.71 -9.13 -4.39
C VAL A 391 4.15 -8.55 -5.66
N ILE A 392 3.49 -7.39 -5.53
CA ILE A 392 2.82 -6.76 -6.66
C ILE A 392 3.83 -6.34 -7.73
N LEU A 393 4.99 -5.80 -7.35
CA LEU A 393 6.07 -5.49 -8.30
C LEU A 393 6.50 -6.74 -9.07
N THR A 394 6.80 -7.84 -8.37
CA THR A 394 7.28 -9.08 -8.99
C THR A 394 6.26 -9.67 -9.95
N VAL A 395 5.00 -9.77 -9.53
CA VAL A 395 3.90 -10.29 -10.36
C VAL A 395 3.69 -9.40 -11.59
N THR A 396 3.63 -8.09 -11.39
CA THR A 396 3.37 -7.14 -12.48
C THR A 396 4.51 -7.14 -13.50
N MET A 397 5.77 -7.17 -13.06
CA MET A 397 6.93 -7.22 -13.97
C MET A 397 7.00 -8.53 -14.75
N HIS A 398 6.60 -9.64 -14.13
CA HIS A 398 6.49 -10.93 -14.82
C HIS A 398 5.41 -10.92 -15.91
N ILE A 399 4.21 -10.40 -15.60
CA ILE A 399 3.11 -10.24 -16.58
C ILE A 399 3.54 -9.31 -17.72
N LYS A 400 4.17 -8.16 -17.40
CA LYS A 400 4.71 -7.23 -18.40
C LYS A 400 5.69 -7.93 -19.36
N HIS A 401 6.62 -8.71 -18.82
CA HIS A 401 7.61 -9.44 -19.63
C HIS A 401 6.94 -10.43 -20.59
N LYS A 402 5.98 -11.23 -20.12
CA LYS A 402 5.20 -12.15 -20.98
C LYS A 402 4.43 -11.40 -22.06
N TYR A 403 3.81 -10.28 -21.71
CA TYR A 403 3.07 -9.47 -22.67
C TYR A 403 3.99 -8.95 -23.79
N THR A 404 5.18 -8.46 -23.45
CA THR A 404 6.18 -7.98 -24.44
C THR A 404 6.68 -9.11 -25.34
N LEU A 405 6.97 -10.31 -24.81
CA LEU A 405 7.39 -11.46 -25.61
C LEU A 405 6.31 -11.86 -26.61
N LYS A 406 5.03 -11.90 -26.20
CA LYS A 406 3.92 -12.24 -27.09
C LYS A 406 3.72 -11.22 -28.22
N GLN A 407 4.01 -9.95 -27.99
CA GLN A 407 3.97 -8.95 -29.06
C GLN A 407 5.09 -9.17 -30.10
N ASN A 408 6.31 -9.52 -29.65
CA ASN A 408 7.46 -9.74 -30.54
C ASN A 408 7.36 -11.06 -31.34
N THR A 409 6.62 -12.06 -30.84
CA THR A 409 6.42 -13.34 -31.56
C THR A 409 5.27 -13.30 -32.57
N ASN A 410 4.42 -12.28 -32.51
CA ASN A 410 3.31 -12.06 -33.44
C ASN A 410 3.66 -11.03 -34.54
N LEU A 411 4.90 -10.52 -34.56
CA LEU A 411 5.55 -9.73 -35.63
C LEU A 411 6.45 -10.64 -36.47
#